data_23ccca465f8b8299505d48dcfab479e8
#
_entry.id   23ccca465f8b8299505d48dcfab479e8
#
_cell.length_a   1.000
_cell.length_b   1.000
_cell.length_c   1.000
_cell.angle_alpha   90.00
_cell.angle_beta   90.00
_cell.angle_gamma   90.00
#
_symmetry.space_group_name_H-M   'P 1'
#
loop_
_entity.id
_entity.type
_entity.pdbx_description
1 polymer ?
#
loop_
_entity_poly.entity_id
_entity_poly.type
_entity_poly.pdbx_seq_one_letter_code
_entity_poly.pdbx_strand_id
1 'polypeptide(L)'
;MADDEDVEFVEEFEGIEKHVVLPGDLVTAHPGFMRGHGTFLNANGELTSSVAGKVSQINKLISVHAPRARFVGETGDVVIGRIIEVQVGQRRWKVETGARLDSVLLLNHINLPGGELRRKTIEDEMMMRSYFKEGDLIVAEVQSTFQDGSL
;
A
#
# COMPACT_ATOMS: atom_id res chain seq x y z
N MET A 1 39.74 -12.51 -15.63
CA MET A 1 38.67 -12.80 -16.57
C MET A 1 37.82 -13.85 -15.87
N ALA A 2 36.81 -13.39 -15.20
CA ALA A 2 35.77 -14.22 -14.63
C ALA A 2 34.50 -13.77 -15.34
N ASP A 3 33.95 -14.66 -16.14
CA ASP A 3 32.72 -14.46 -16.86
C ASP A 3 31.59 -14.50 -15.82
N ASP A 4 30.97 -13.34 -15.59
CA ASP A 4 29.69 -13.23 -14.89
C ASP A 4 28.63 -13.83 -15.83
N GLU A 5 28.38 -15.12 -15.68
CA GLU A 5 27.17 -15.73 -16.23
C GLU A 5 25.97 -15.17 -15.44
N ASP A 6 25.31 -14.17 -16.03
CA ASP A 6 23.97 -13.77 -15.65
C ASP A 6 23.03 -14.96 -15.83
N VAL A 7 22.86 -15.73 -14.76
CA VAL A 7 21.84 -16.78 -14.70
C VAL A 7 20.48 -16.07 -14.66
N GLU A 8 19.93 -15.81 -15.83
CA GLU A 8 18.56 -15.40 -15.99
C GLU A 8 17.66 -16.51 -15.45
N PHE A 9 17.20 -16.32 -14.19
CA PHE A 9 16.24 -17.21 -13.58
C PHE A 9 14.92 -17.04 -14.31
N VAL A 10 14.72 -17.85 -15.36
CA VAL A 10 13.43 -17.95 -16.04
C VAL A 10 12.52 -18.76 -15.13
N GLU A 11 11.82 -18.09 -14.23
CA GLU A 11 10.70 -18.70 -13.51
C GLU A 11 9.64 -19.06 -14.55
N GLU A 12 9.45 -20.34 -14.79
CA GLU A 12 8.40 -20.88 -15.64
C GLU A 12 7.04 -20.64 -14.96
N PHE A 13 6.35 -19.60 -15.39
CA PHE A 13 5.02 -19.24 -14.85
C PHE A 13 3.96 -20.13 -15.52
N GLU A 14 3.44 -21.12 -14.82
CA GLU A 14 2.32 -21.94 -15.28
C GLU A 14 1.08 -21.04 -15.54
N GLY A 15 0.63 -20.99 -16.79
CA GLY A 15 -0.63 -20.32 -17.18
C GLY A 15 -0.55 -18.81 -17.42
N ILE A 16 0.64 -18.22 -17.49
CA ILE A 16 0.83 -16.81 -17.84
C ILE A 16 1.41 -16.70 -19.26
N GLU A 17 0.64 -16.09 -20.16
CA GLU A 17 1.04 -15.97 -21.57
C GLU A 17 2.07 -14.87 -21.83
N LYS A 18 2.17 -13.86 -20.94
CA LYS A 18 3.03 -12.68 -21.15
C LYS A 18 3.76 -12.30 -19.89
N HIS A 19 5.08 -12.13 -19.98
CA HIS A 19 5.90 -11.62 -18.87
C HIS A 19 5.80 -10.09 -18.68
N VAL A 20 5.49 -9.35 -19.75
CA VAL A 20 5.28 -7.91 -19.73
C VAL A 20 3.90 -7.61 -20.29
N VAL A 21 3.13 -6.83 -19.54
CA VAL A 21 1.74 -6.50 -19.86
C VAL A 21 1.49 -5.00 -19.85
N LEU A 22 0.48 -4.58 -20.61
CA LEU A 22 -0.04 -3.22 -20.63
C LEU A 22 -1.38 -3.15 -19.87
N PRO A 23 -1.84 -1.96 -19.46
CA PRO A 23 -3.16 -1.81 -18.86
C PRO A 23 -4.25 -2.33 -19.80
N GLY A 24 -5.11 -3.21 -19.30
CA GLY A 24 -6.15 -3.88 -20.06
C GLY A 24 -5.75 -5.21 -20.68
N ASP A 25 -4.47 -5.59 -20.66
CA ASP A 25 -4.05 -6.92 -21.12
C ASP A 25 -4.55 -8.01 -20.18
N LEU A 26 -4.99 -9.11 -20.77
CA LEU A 26 -5.30 -10.33 -20.04
C LEU A 26 -4.01 -10.93 -19.49
N VAL A 27 -3.98 -11.17 -18.19
CA VAL A 27 -2.85 -11.83 -17.50
C VAL A 27 -3.09 -13.33 -17.43
N THR A 28 -4.27 -13.73 -16.95
CA THR A 28 -4.70 -15.12 -16.95
C THR A 28 -6.23 -15.24 -16.87
N ALA A 29 -6.77 -16.22 -17.58
CA ALA A 29 -8.18 -16.62 -17.48
C ALA A 29 -8.39 -17.82 -16.56
N HIS A 30 -7.30 -18.41 -16.02
CA HIS A 30 -7.40 -19.59 -15.17
C HIS A 30 -8.05 -19.27 -13.81
N PRO A 31 -9.16 -19.96 -13.47
CA PRO A 31 -9.75 -19.84 -12.14
C PRO A 31 -8.81 -20.48 -11.11
N GLY A 32 -8.54 -19.77 -10.02
CA GLY A 32 -7.72 -20.28 -8.92
C GLY A 32 -6.50 -19.43 -8.60
N PHE A 33 -6.18 -18.44 -9.43
CA PHE A 33 -5.22 -17.41 -9.10
C PHE A 33 -5.87 -16.29 -8.29
N MET A 34 -5.11 -15.75 -7.35
CA MET A 34 -5.53 -14.63 -6.53
C MET A 34 -5.05 -13.30 -7.14
N ARG A 35 -5.89 -12.31 -7.03
CA ARG A 35 -5.61 -10.95 -7.46
C ARG A 35 -4.57 -10.32 -6.54
N GLY A 36 -3.43 -9.93 -7.08
CA GLY A 36 -2.41 -9.11 -6.43
C GLY A 36 -2.40 -7.67 -6.96
N HIS A 37 -1.33 -6.95 -6.59
CA HIS A 37 -1.11 -5.56 -6.98
C HIS A 37 -1.02 -5.38 -8.49
N GLY A 38 -1.52 -4.26 -9.00
CA GLY A 38 -1.48 -3.96 -10.42
C GLY A 38 -2.39 -4.84 -11.28
N THR A 39 -3.36 -5.56 -10.69
CA THR A 39 -4.33 -6.39 -11.40
C THR A 39 -5.77 -6.12 -10.94
N PHE A 40 -6.74 -6.42 -11.79
CA PHE A 40 -8.17 -6.40 -11.45
C PHE A 40 -8.90 -7.53 -12.18
N LEU A 41 -10.08 -7.88 -11.70
CA LEU A 41 -10.96 -8.83 -12.39
C LEU A 41 -11.84 -8.05 -13.36
N ASN A 42 -11.85 -8.48 -14.63
CA ASN A 42 -12.77 -7.93 -15.63
C ASN A 42 -14.20 -8.47 -15.44
N ALA A 43 -15.14 -8.04 -16.30
CA ALA A 43 -16.53 -8.47 -16.24
C ALA A 43 -16.72 -9.99 -16.43
N ASN A 44 -15.78 -10.67 -17.04
CA ASN A 44 -15.79 -12.11 -17.27
C ASN A 44 -15.16 -12.89 -16.11
N GLY A 45 -14.63 -12.21 -15.07
CA GLY A 45 -13.92 -12.84 -13.96
C GLY A 45 -12.46 -13.21 -14.28
N GLU A 46 -11.90 -12.69 -15.36
CA GLU A 46 -10.52 -12.95 -15.78
C GLU A 46 -9.58 -11.90 -15.18
N LEU A 47 -8.37 -12.31 -14.82
CA LEU A 47 -7.37 -11.43 -14.24
C LEU A 47 -6.71 -10.58 -15.32
N THR A 48 -6.89 -9.26 -15.21
CA THR A 48 -6.47 -8.25 -16.19
C THR A 48 -5.51 -7.27 -15.54
N SER A 49 -4.50 -6.79 -16.28
CA SER A 49 -3.56 -5.81 -15.77
C SER A 49 -4.17 -4.41 -15.69
N SER A 50 -3.94 -3.70 -14.59
CA SER A 50 -4.30 -2.28 -14.42
C SER A 50 -3.13 -1.34 -14.69
N VAL A 51 -1.90 -1.85 -14.75
CA VAL A 51 -0.67 -1.07 -14.96
C VAL A 51 0.21 -1.71 -16.02
N ALA A 52 1.07 -0.92 -16.65
CA ALA A 52 2.11 -1.46 -17.52
C ALA A 52 3.28 -1.94 -16.68
N GLY A 53 3.68 -3.20 -16.84
CA GLY A 53 4.76 -3.72 -16.03
C GLY A 53 5.09 -5.19 -16.27
N LYS A 54 5.96 -5.71 -15.39
CA LYS A 54 6.36 -7.12 -15.38
C LYS A 54 5.41 -7.91 -14.48
N VAL A 55 4.91 -9.02 -15.00
CA VAL A 55 4.10 -9.96 -14.21
C VAL A 55 5.00 -10.71 -13.24
N SER A 56 4.56 -10.85 -12.00
CA SER A 56 5.19 -11.64 -10.96
C SER A 56 4.14 -12.58 -10.36
N GLN A 57 4.51 -13.83 -10.23
CA GLN A 57 3.69 -14.86 -9.60
C GLN A 57 4.40 -15.39 -8.36
N ILE A 58 3.70 -15.38 -7.23
CA ILE A 58 4.14 -16.03 -6.00
C ILE A 58 3.05 -17.01 -5.59
N ASN A 59 3.29 -18.29 -5.78
CA ASN A 59 2.28 -19.33 -5.63
C ASN A 59 1.06 -19.04 -6.53
N LYS A 60 -0.09 -18.79 -5.92
CA LYS A 60 -1.35 -18.44 -6.61
C LYS A 60 -1.60 -16.93 -6.71
N LEU A 61 -0.75 -16.10 -6.15
CA LEU A 61 -0.89 -14.65 -6.18
C LEU A 61 -0.18 -14.10 -7.42
N ILE A 62 -0.93 -13.41 -8.28
CA ILE A 62 -0.40 -12.73 -9.46
C ILE A 62 -0.41 -11.23 -9.24
N SER A 63 0.74 -10.60 -9.42
CA SER A 63 0.94 -9.16 -9.32
C SER A 63 1.61 -8.61 -10.57
N VAL A 64 1.36 -7.35 -10.89
CA VAL A 64 2.06 -6.64 -11.97
C VAL A 64 2.81 -5.45 -11.38
N HIS A 65 4.12 -5.45 -11.55
CA HIS A 65 5.00 -4.41 -11.04
C HIS A 65 5.39 -3.44 -12.14
N ALA A 66 4.98 -2.18 -11.98
CA ALA A 66 5.41 -1.12 -12.89
C ALA A 66 6.89 -0.77 -12.63
N PRO A 67 7.72 -0.56 -13.68
CA PRO A 67 9.14 -0.25 -13.53
C PRO A 67 9.40 1.09 -12.85
N ARG A 68 8.43 1.99 -12.91
CA ARG A 68 8.41 3.28 -12.19
C ARG A 68 7.00 3.54 -11.71
N ALA A 69 6.78 3.47 -10.44
CA ALA A 69 5.52 3.85 -9.80
C ALA A 69 5.79 4.86 -8.71
N ARG A 70 4.85 5.80 -8.49
CA ARG A 70 4.79 6.55 -7.24
C ARG A 70 4.31 5.59 -6.16
N PHE A 71 4.66 5.90 -4.92
CA PHE A 71 4.17 5.13 -3.79
C PHE A 71 2.64 5.13 -3.81
N VAL A 72 2.07 3.93 -3.84
CA VAL A 72 0.66 3.67 -3.64
C VAL A 72 0.59 2.79 -2.40
N GLY A 73 0.20 3.38 -1.27
CA GLY A 73 0.11 2.64 -0.02
C GLY A 73 -0.98 1.59 -0.09
N GLU A 74 -0.67 0.43 0.44
CA GLU A 74 -1.59 -0.70 0.54
C GLU A 74 -1.71 -1.15 1.98
N THR A 75 -2.81 -1.80 2.31
CA THR A 75 -3.03 -2.30 3.67
C THR A 75 -1.92 -3.26 4.08
N GLY A 76 -1.27 -3.00 5.21
CA GLY A 76 -0.13 -3.75 5.73
C GLY A 76 1.24 -3.12 5.42
N ASP A 77 1.30 -2.09 4.56
CA ASP A 77 2.55 -1.36 4.33
C ASP A 77 2.96 -0.55 5.54
N VAL A 78 4.26 -0.52 5.82
CA VAL A 78 4.85 0.36 6.83
C VAL A 78 5.35 1.62 6.14
N VAL A 79 4.83 2.77 6.56
CA VAL A 79 5.13 4.07 5.96
C VAL A 79 5.75 5.02 6.97
N ILE A 80 6.62 5.90 6.45
CA ILE A 80 7.11 7.06 7.19
C ILE A 80 6.31 8.26 6.73
N GLY A 81 5.66 8.94 7.68
CA GLY A 81 4.85 10.11 7.40
C GLY A 81 5.28 11.32 8.21
N ARG A 82 4.96 12.51 7.69
CA ARG A 82 5.13 13.80 8.38
C ARG A 82 3.78 14.36 8.75
N ILE A 83 3.59 14.74 10.00
CA ILE A 83 2.38 15.43 10.46
C ILE A 83 2.31 16.81 9.80
N ILE A 84 1.24 17.06 9.04
CA ILE A 84 0.99 18.34 8.38
C ILE A 84 0.08 19.21 9.23
N GLU A 85 -0.98 18.61 9.77
CA GLU A 85 -2.05 19.31 10.46
C GLU A 85 -2.64 18.46 11.60
N VAL A 86 -2.95 19.11 12.72
CA VAL A 86 -3.65 18.51 13.85
C VAL A 86 -5.10 18.95 13.86
N GLN A 87 -6.02 18.04 13.54
CA GLN A 87 -7.46 18.29 13.45
C GLN A 87 -8.18 17.79 14.71
N VAL A 88 -8.08 18.57 15.80
CA VAL A 88 -8.62 18.20 17.12
C VAL A 88 -10.11 17.84 17.04
N GLY A 89 -10.95 18.68 16.43
CA GLY A 89 -12.39 18.44 16.33
C GLY A 89 -12.79 17.19 15.54
N GLN A 90 -11.88 16.64 14.76
CA GLN A 90 -12.08 15.40 14.00
C GLN A 90 -11.29 14.22 14.58
N ARG A 91 -10.58 14.42 15.69
CA ARG A 91 -9.76 13.42 16.40
C ARG A 91 -8.75 12.72 15.51
N ARG A 92 -8.11 13.48 14.60
CA ARG A 92 -7.17 12.95 13.61
C ARG A 92 -6.03 13.92 13.32
N TRP A 93 -4.95 13.35 12.82
CA TRP A 93 -3.85 14.08 12.20
C TRP A 93 -3.86 13.84 10.71
N LYS A 94 -3.54 14.87 9.96
CA LYS A 94 -3.26 14.80 8.54
C LYS A 94 -1.78 14.54 8.36
N VAL A 95 -1.43 13.52 7.58
CA VAL A 95 -0.07 13.00 7.46
C VAL A 95 0.33 12.94 5.99
N GLU A 96 1.48 13.51 5.66
CA GLU A 96 2.11 13.36 4.35
C GLU A 96 2.95 12.09 4.34
N THR A 97 2.61 11.14 3.51
CA THR A 97 3.30 9.84 3.36
C THR A 97 3.98 9.68 2.01
N GLY A 98 4.00 10.72 1.17
CA GLY A 98 4.52 10.65 -0.20
C GLY A 98 3.56 9.96 -1.18
N ALA A 99 2.37 9.55 -0.74
CA ALA A 99 1.30 9.07 -1.60
C ALA A 99 0.66 10.22 -2.40
N ARG A 100 -0.27 9.87 -3.30
CA ARG A 100 -0.96 10.87 -4.12
C ARG A 100 -1.80 11.84 -3.32
N LEU A 101 -2.43 11.35 -2.26
CA LEU A 101 -3.25 12.12 -1.31
C LEU A 101 -2.66 11.99 0.09
N ASP A 102 -3.00 12.96 0.94
CA ASP A 102 -2.59 12.94 2.33
C ASP A 102 -3.31 11.81 3.08
N SER A 103 -2.58 11.21 4.01
CA SER A 103 -3.07 10.12 4.85
C SER A 103 -3.69 10.63 6.13
N VAL A 104 -4.50 9.79 6.79
CA VAL A 104 -5.21 10.13 8.02
C VAL A 104 -4.78 9.20 9.15
N LEU A 105 -4.22 9.77 10.21
CA LEU A 105 -3.95 9.04 11.46
C LEU A 105 -5.04 9.38 12.49
N LEU A 106 -5.80 8.37 12.92
CA LEU A 106 -6.85 8.56 13.92
C LEU A 106 -6.28 8.50 15.35
N LEU A 107 -6.82 9.33 16.25
CA LEU A 107 -6.44 9.34 17.66
C LEU A 107 -6.60 7.95 18.31
N ASN A 108 -7.57 7.17 17.89
CA ASN A 108 -7.80 5.83 18.44
C ASN A 108 -6.70 4.82 18.06
N HIS A 109 -5.96 5.07 16.98
CA HIS A 109 -4.96 4.14 16.44
C HIS A 109 -3.53 4.44 16.90
N ILE A 110 -3.31 5.52 17.65
CA ILE A 110 -1.98 5.80 18.20
C ILE A 110 -1.74 4.97 19.46
N ASN A 111 -0.48 4.62 19.69
CA ASN A 111 -0.03 4.08 20.95
C ASN A 111 0.22 5.23 21.93
N LEU A 112 -0.34 5.14 23.14
CA LEU A 112 -0.09 6.13 24.17
C LEU A 112 1.33 6.02 24.72
N PRO A 113 1.94 7.14 25.15
CA PRO A 113 3.21 7.11 25.85
C PRO A 113 3.15 6.16 27.06
N GLY A 114 4.20 5.36 27.25
CA GLY A 114 4.25 4.36 28.32
C GLY A 114 3.55 3.04 27.99
N GLY A 115 2.99 2.85 26.79
CA GLY A 115 2.34 1.60 26.37
C GLY A 115 0.98 1.34 27.02
N GLU A 116 0.31 2.38 27.50
CA GLU A 116 -1.02 2.26 28.10
C GLU A 116 -2.06 1.83 27.06
N LEU A 117 -2.73 0.71 27.34
CA LEU A 117 -3.84 0.20 26.53
C LEU A 117 -5.17 0.62 27.17
N ARG A 118 -5.61 1.84 26.91
CA ARG A 118 -6.90 2.37 27.35
C ARG A 118 -7.64 3.07 26.22
N ARG A 119 -8.94 3.21 26.36
CA ARG A 119 -9.72 4.06 25.45
C ARG A 119 -9.30 5.52 25.61
N LYS A 120 -9.15 6.21 24.48
CA LYS A 120 -8.85 7.64 24.46
C LYS A 120 -10.05 8.44 24.95
N THR A 121 -9.76 9.43 25.78
CA THR A 121 -10.75 10.31 26.43
C THR A 121 -10.83 11.67 25.72
N ILE A 122 -11.76 12.51 26.18
CA ILE A 122 -11.86 13.91 25.71
C ILE A 122 -10.60 14.72 26.09
N GLU A 123 -9.97 14.37 27.22
CA GLU A 123 -8.70 15.00 27.64
C GLU A 123 -7.58 14.69 26.64
N ASP A 124 -7.49 13.44 26.16
CA ASP A 124 -6.53 13.06 25.11
C ASP A 124 -6.77 13.82 23.80
N GLU A 125 -8.04 14.09 23.46
CA GLU A 125 -8.40 14.90 22.30
C GLU A 125 -7.87 16.33 22.42
N MET A 126 -7.99 16.94 23.58
CA MET A 126 -7.47 18.29 23.84
C MET A 126 -5.93 18.32 23.83
N MET A 127 -5.30 17.20 24.18
CA MET A 127 -3.84 17.07 24.25
C MET A 127 -3.21 16.48 22.98
N MET A 128 -3.91 16.40 21.87
CA MET A 128 -3.39 15.78 20.64
C MET A 128 -2.03 16.35 20.21
N ARG A 129 -1.79 17.66 20.37
CA ARG A 129 -0.50 18.29 20.05
C ARG A 129 0.63 17.93 21.00
N SER A 130 0.33 17.35 22.16
CA SER A 130 1.36 16.81 23.07
C SER A 130 1.86 15.44 22.62
N TYR A 131 1.05 14.70 21.86
CA TYR A 131 1.45 13.41 21.28
C TYR A 131 2.24 13.63 20.00
N PHE A 132 1.62 14.30 19.02
CA PHE A 132 2.26 14.65 17.76
C PHE A 132 1.86 16.06 17.36
N LYS A 133 2.85 16.86 17.02
CA LYS A 133 2.68 18.25 16.52
C LYS A 133 3.03 18.31 15.03
N GLU A 134 2.66 19.40 14.42
CA GLU A 134 2.97 19.68 13.02
C GLU A 134 4.49 19.64 12.81
N GLY A 135 4.93 18.89 11.77
CA GLY A 135 6.35 18.69 11.42
C GLY A 135 6.97 17.42 11.99
N ASP A 136 6.36 16.75 12.96
CA ASP A 136 6.88 15.49 13.50
C ASP A 136 6.87 14.38 12.46
N LEU A 137 7.89 13.52 12.51
CA LEU A 137 7.96 12.31 11.72
C LEU A 137 7.44 11.13 12.53
N ILE A 138 6.61 10.32 11.88
CA ILE A 138 6.04 9.10 12.47
C ILE A 138 6.29 7.91 11.57
N VAL A 139 6.31 6.73 12.17
CA VAL A 139 6.25 5.45 11.46
C VAL A 139 4.90 4.83 11.79
N ALA A 140 4.17 4.44 10.77
CA ALA A 140 2.84 3.86 10.90
C ALA A 140 2.62 2.75 9.89
N GLU A 141 1.70 1.85 10.21
CA GLU A 141 1.22 0.80 9.32
C GLU A 141 -0.12 1.21 8.71
N VAL A 142 -0.26 1.05 7.40
CA VAL A 142 -1.51 1.32 6.69
C VAL A 142 -2.54 0.27 7.07
N GLN A 143 -3.62 0.67 7.73
CA GLN A 143 -4.70 -0.22 8.16
C GLN A 143 -5.76 -0.42 7.08
N SER A 144 -6.05 0.61 6.31
CA SER A 144 -7.02 0.58 5.23
C SER A 144 -6.74 1.71 4.23
N THR A 145 -7.22 1.52 3.01
CA THR A 145 -7.21 2.54 1.96
C THR A 145 -8.64 2.99 1.68
N PHE A 146 -8.85 4.28 1.49
CA PHE A 146 -10.15 4.83 1.10
C PHE A 146 -10.36 4.69 -0.42
N GLN A 147 -11.62 4.84 -0.85
CA GLN A 147 -11.97 4.71 -2.28
C GLN A 147 -11.29 5.75 -3.18
N ASP A 148 -10.92 6.90 -2.63
CA ASP A 148 -10.16 7.96 -3.33
C ASP A 148 -8.67 7.68 -3.41
N GLY A 149 -8.19 6.63 -2.74
CA GLY A 149 -6.80 6.23 -2.66
C GLY A 149 -5.99 6.94 -1.56
N SER A 150 -6.65 7.64 -0.63
CA SER A 150 -6.01 8.11 0.61
C SER A 150 -5.87 6.96 1.62
N LEU A 151 -4.92 7.11 2.55
CA LEU A 151 -4.56 6.11 3.55
C LEU A 151 -5.07 6.50 4.94
#